data_e61e4820be33d84810537468cdcb4d37
#
_entry.id   e61e4820be33d84810537468cdcb4d37
#
_cell.length_a   1.000
_cell.length_b   1.000
_cell.length_c   1.000
_cell.angle_alpha   90.00
_cell.angle_beta   90.00
_cell.angle_gamma   90.00
#
_symmetry.space_group_name_H-M   'P 1'
#
loop_
_entity.id
_entity.type
_entity.pdbx_description
1 polymer ?
#
loop_
_entity_poly.entity_id
_entity_poly.type
_entity_poly.pdbx_seq_one_letter_code
_entity_poly.pdbx_strand_id
1 'polypeptide(L)'
;MTMIHEHDFGTPASNKAQQVSLEIDGKSITVPADTSIMRAASMVGIDIPKLCSTDRLKAFGSCRLCVIQVDGRNGTPSSCTTPVADGMKVVTQSEKLNRLRKGVMELYLSDHPAECATGDECEVHGVAKKIGITESRYAATSTHLDIAKDESNPYFTFDSTECIVCNRCVRACDEVQGTFALTIENRGFEARVSSSGTSFMESECVSCGACVQACPTGALTEKTLLTIGAPTSSVITTCAYCGVGCSFKAEMRGDKLVRMVPLKDGGANEGHSCVKGRFAYGYATHSDRITKPLIRNAITDAWKEVSWEEAISFAATGLKKIQAESGRNAIGGITSSRCTNEEVFVVQKMVRAAFANNNVDTCARVCHSPTGYGLGQAFGTSAGTQDFESVEHSDVIMLIGANPTSAHPVFASRMKKALRKGTQLIVIDPRVIALVRTPGVVAAHHLQLMPGTNVAVI
;
A
#
# COMPACT_ATOMS: atom_id res chain seq x y z
N MET A 1 12.90 15.88 -12.40
CA MET A 1 11.74 14.96 -12.21
C MET A 1 10.59 15.78 -11.68
N THR A 2 9.36 15.49 -12.08
CA THR A 2 8.13 16.15 -11.61
C THR A 2 7.36 15.22 -10.69
N MET A 3 6.40 15.76 -9.92
CA MET A 3 5.49 14.92 -9.11
C MET A 3 4.52 14.15 -10.01
N ILE A 4 4.38 12.86 -9.75
CA ILE A 4 3.40 12.00 -10.41
C ILE A 4 2.10 12.05 -9.59
N HIS A 5 1.04 12.62 -10.17
CA HIS A 5 -0.27 12.70 -9.56
C HIS A 5 -1.20 11.65 -10.14
N GLU A 6 -1.90 10.93 -9.25
CA GLU A 6 -2.92 9.95 -9.63
C GLU A 6 -4.30 10.59 -9.45
N HIS A 7 -5.14 10.48 -10.48
CA HIS A 7 -6.49 11.02 -10.41
C HIS A 7 -7.39 10.17 -9.50
N ASP A 8 -8.09 10.78 -8.55
CA ASP A 8 -9.06 10.14 -7.66
C ASP A 8 -10.49 10.38 -8.17
N PHE A 9 -11.08 9.36 -8.77
CA PHE A 9 -12.46 9.39 -9.27
C PHE A 9 -13.54 9.41 -8.16
N GLY A 10 -13.16 9.39 -6.89
CA GLY A 10 -14.04 9.53 -5.74
C GLY A 10 -14.74 8.27 -5.27
N THR A 11 -14.87 7.26 -6.12
CA THR A 11 -15.39 5.92 -5.75
C THR A 11 -14.76 4.85 -6.61
N PRO A 12 -14.71 3.57 -6.16
CA PRO A 12 -14.22 2.46 -6.97
C PRO A 12 -14.95 2.32 -8.31
N ALA A 13 -14.28 1.74 -9.30
CA ALA A 13 -14.88 1.41 -10.58
C ALA A 13 -15.93 0.29 -10.43
N SER A 14 -16.98 0.34 -11.26
CA SER A 14 -17.91 -0.78 -11.42
C SER A 14 -17.36 -1.77 -12.45
N ASN A 15 -17.52 -3.05 -12.19
CA ASN A 15 -17.18 -4.16 -13.11
C ASN A 15 -18.40 -4.73 -13.84
N LYS A 16 -19.56 -4.06 -13.79
CA LYS A 16 -20.77 -4.52 -14.48
C LYS A 16 -20.63 -4.39 -16.00
N ALA A 17 -21.04 -5.41 -16.73
CA ALA A 17 -21.04 -5.39 -18.19
C ALA A 17 -22.15 -4.48 -18.77
N GLN A 18 -23.29 -4.36 -18.06
CA GLN A 18 -24.40 -3.51 -18.48
C GLN A 18 -23.99 -2.04 -18.48
N GLN A 19 -24.27 -1.33 -19.55
CA GLN A 19 -24.02 0.11 -19.68
C GLN A 19 -25.32 0.89 -19.46
N VAL A 20 -25.20 2.06 -18.86
CA VAL A 20 -26.29 3.03 -18.66
C VAL A 20 -25.86 4.41 -19.11
N SER A 21 -26.79 5.17 -19.70
CA SER A 21 -26.55 6.53 -20.20
C SER A 21 -27.27 7.54 -19.35
N LEU A 22 -26.58 8.63 -19.01
CA LEU A 22 -27.13 9.71 -18.19
C LEU A 22 -26.58 11.08 -18.62
N GLU A 23 -27.17 12.13 -18.10
CA GLU A 23 -26.73 13.51 -18.30
C GLU A 23 -26.32 14.13 -16.95
N ILE A 24 -25.15 14.75 -16.90
CA ILE A 24 -24.64 15.46 -15.72
C ILE A 24 -24.28 16.89 -16.14
N ASP A 25 -24.96 17.89 -15.60
CA ASP A 25 -24.79 19.31 -15.95
C ASP A 25 -24.76 19.56 -17.47
N GLY A 26 -25.68 18.91 -18.22
CA GLY A 26 -25.78 19.01 -19.67
C GLY A 26 -24.78 18.17 -20.46
N LYS A 27 -23.89 17.41 -19.81
CA LYS A 27 -22.95 16.50 -20.45
C LYS A 27 -23.49 15.06 -20.43
N SER A 28 -23.63 14.45 -21.59
CA SER A 28 -24.02 13.03 -21.70
C SER A 28 -22.82 12.12 -21.48
N ILE A 29 -23.04 11.02 -20.75
CA ILE A 29 -22.04 9.99 -20.53
C ILE A 29 -22.69 8.61 -20.48
N THR A 30 -21.98 7.58 -20.97
CA THR A 30 -22.35 6.17 -20.83
C THR A 30 -21.29 5.48 -19.99
N VAL A 31 -21.71 4.80 -18.92
CA VAL A 31 -20.82 4.13 -17.97
C VAL A 31 -21.41 2.78 -17.54
N PRO A 32 -20.60 1.86 -16.99
CA PRO A 32 -21.12 0.63 -16.40
C PRO A 32 -22.19 0.90 -15.33
N ALA A 33 -23.21 0.08 -15.29
CA ALA A 33 -24.20 0.09 -14.22
C ALA A 33 -23.51 -0.04 -12.85
N ASP A 34 -24.16 0.44 -11.78
CA ASP A 34 -23.60 0.55 -10.41
C ASP A 34 -22.42 1.55 -10.28
N THR A 35 -22.01 2.23 -11.35
CA THR A 35 -21.09 3.36 -11.22
C THR A 35 -21.77 4.45 -10.38
N SER A 36 -21.06 5.06 -9.43
CA SER A 36 -21.60 6.19 -8.69
C SER A 36 -21.70 7.44 -9.56
N ILE A 37 -22.68 8.32 -9.27
CA ILE A 37 -22.80 9.62 -9.94
C ILE A 37 -21.50 10.44 -9.76
N MET A 38 -20.82 10.34 -8.61
CA MET A 38 -19.55 11.02 -8.38
C MET A 38 -18.48 10.58 -9.37
N ARG A 39 -18.32 9.28 -9.59
CA ARG A 39 -17.34 8.75 -10.54
C ARG A 39 -17.69 9.13 -11.98
N ALA A 40 -18.95 8.98 -12.36
CA ALA A 40 -19.42 9.40 -13.68
C ALA A 40 -19.18 10.89 -13.95
N ALA A 41 -19.44 11.76 -12.97
CA ALA A 41 -19.15 13.19 -13.04
C ALA A 41 -17.65 13.46 -13.24
N SER A 42 -16.80 12.81 -12.46
CA SER A 42 -15.34 12.92 -12.57
C SER A 42 -14.82 12.51 -13.96
N MET A 43 -15.42 11.49 -14.58
CA MET A 43 -15.03 10.99 -15.92
C MET A 43 -15.33 12.03 -17.04
N VAL A 44 -16.29 12.93 -16.83
CA VAL A 44 -16.59 14.05 -17.76
C VAL A 44 -15.99 15.37 -17.33
N GLY A 45 -15.04 15.35 -16.37
CA GLY A 45 -14.33 16.52 -15.88
C GLY A 45 -15.17 17.42 -14.96
N ILE A 46 -16.19 16.86 -14.30
CA ILE A 46 -16.98 17.56 -13.28
C ILE A 46 -16.50 17.09 -11.91
N ASP A 47 -15.93 18.01 -11.14
CA ASP A 47 -15.39 17.73 -9.82
C ASP A 47 -16.37 18.09 -8.72
N ILE A 48 -16.92 17.07 -8.05
CA ILE A 48 -17.86 17.21 -6.93
C ILE A 48 -17.08 17.19 -5.61
N PRO A 49 -17.25 18.19 -4.72
CA PRO A 49 -16.52 18.23 -3.44
C PRO A 49 -16.77 17.00 -2.58
N LYS A 50 -15.70 16.46 -1.98
CA LYS A 50 -15.74 15.25 -1.14
C LYS A 50 -14.66 15.30 -0.07
N LEU A 51 -14.86 14.57 1.04
CA LEU A 51 -13.85 14.31 2.09
C LEU A 51 -13.82 12.84 2.49
N CYS A 52 -14.98 12.17 2.63
CA CYS A 52 -15.04 10.79 3.13
C CYS A 52 -14.92 9.71 2.07
N SER A 53 -14.93 10.06 0.79
CA SER A 53 -14.86 9.08 -0.30
C SER A 53 -13.57 9.20 -1.12
N THR A 54 -13.12 8.07 -1.64
CA THR A 54 -11.97 7.90 -2.53
C THR A 54 -12.21 6.68 -3.39
N ASP A 55 -11.58 6.59 -4.54
CA ASP A 55 -11.75 5.46 -5.45
C ASP A 55 -11.06 4.16 -5.00
N ARG A 56 -10.39 4.18 -3.84
CA ARG A 56 -9.78 3.01 -3.19
C ARG A 56 -10.67 2.34 -2.14
N LEU A 57 -11.75 2.99 -1.69
CA LEU A 57 -12.62 2.53 -0.62
C LEU A 57 -14.07 2.59 -1.06
N LYS A 58 -14.89 1.66 -0.60
CA LYS A 58 -16.34 1.70 -0.82
C LYS A 58 -16.90 3.01 -0.33
N ALA A 59 -17.85 3.58 -1.06
CA ALA A 59 -18.47 4.83 -0.66
C ALA A 59 -19.28 4.67 0.62
N PHE A 60 -19.17 5.65 1.53
CA PHE A 60 -19.81 5.63 2.85
C PHE A 60 -20.84 6.76 3.03
N GLY A 61 -20.63 7.91 2.36
CA GLY A 61 -21.60 9.01 2.36
C GLY A 61 -21.65 9.81 3.66
N SER A 62 -20.63 9.78 4.53
CA SER A 62 -20.66 10.44 5.85
C SER A 62 -20.46 11.94 5.77
N CYS A 63 -19.58 12.47 4.92
CA CYS A 63 -19.22 13.91 4.94
C CYS A 63 -20.29 14.85 4.40
N ARG A 64 -21.25 14.38 3.61
CA ARG A 64 -22.36 15.13 3.03
C ARG A 64 -22.00 16.33 2.14
N LEU A 65 -20.75 16.44 1.71
CA LEU A 65 -20.30 17.49 0.80
C LEU A 65 -20.66 17.20 -0.66
N CYS A 66 -20.75 15.93 -1.03
CA CYS A 66 -21.00 15.50 -2.40
C CYS A 66 -22.49 15.48 -2.80
N VAL A 67 -23.33 16.28 -2.14
CA VAL A 67 -24.77 16.38 -2.43
C VAL A 67 -25.02 16.92 -3.84
N ILE A 68 -26.05 16.37 -4.51
CA ILE A 68 -26.47 16.71 -5.87
C ILE A 68 -28.00 16.82 -5.93
N GLN A 69 -28.52 17.28 -7.06
CA GLN A 69 -29.93 17.18 -7.39
C GLN A 69 -30.10 16.20 -8.57
N VAL A 70 -31.17 15.42 -8.51
CA VAL A 70 -31.54 14.48 -9.58
C VAL A 70 -32.96 14.84 -10.01
N ASP A 71 -33.17 15.00 -11.29
CA ASP A 71 -34.49 15.34 -11.84
C ASP A 71 -35.52 14.29 -11.42
N GLY A 72 -36.73 14.75 -11.07
CA GLY A 72 -37.81 13.90 -10.58
C GLY A 72 -37.59 13.31 -9.17
N ARG A 73 -36.49 13.63 -8.47
CA ARG A 73 -36.22 13.18 -7.08
C ARG A 73 -36.28 14.33 -6.08
N ASN A 74 -36.99 14.08 -4.97
CA ASN A 74 -36.96 14.98 -3.83
C ASN A 74 -35.66 14.86 -3.05
N GLY A 75 -35.19 15.99 -2.48
CA GLY A 75 -34.00 16.04 -1.64
C GLY A 75 -32.69 16.25 -2.40
N THR A 76 -31.59 15.98 -1.71
CA THR A 76 -30.22 16.13 -2.25
C THR A 76 -29.39 14.91 -1.88
N PRO A 77 -29.46 13.82 -2.68
CA PRO A 77 -28.72 12.62 -2.40
C PRO A 77 -27.21 12.85 -2.50
N SER A 78 -26.42 11.95 -1.88
CA SER A 78 -24.95 11.94 -1.98
C SER A 78 -24.52 11.28 -3.26
N SER A 79 -23.80 11.97 -4.12
CA SER A 79 -23.33 11.42 -5.41
C SER A 79 -22.40 10.21 -5.27
N CYS A 80 -21.65 10.11 -4.16
CA CYS A 80 -20.74 9.00 -3.93
C CYS A 80 -21.46 7.66 -3.64
N THR A 81 -22.69 7.70 -3.11
CA THR A 81 -23.47 6.49 -2.73
C THR A 81 -24.69 6.27 -3.62
N THR A 82 -24.93 7.15 -4.58
CA THR A 82 -26.05 7.02 -5.52
C THR A 82 -25.54 6.44 -6.84
N PRO A 83 -25.97 5.23 -7.22
CA PRO A 83 -25.62 4.65 -8.52
C PRO A 83 -26.33 5.39 -9.64
N VAL A 84 -25.74 5.35 -10.82
CA VAL A 84 -26.32 5.87 -12.06
C VAL A 84 -27.53 5.03 -12.51
N ALA A 85 -28.47 5.66 -13.20
CA ALA A 85 -29.58 4.98 -13.86
C ALA A 85 -29.79 5.55 -15.26
N ASP A 86 -30.37 4.77 -16.14
CA ASP A 86 -30.58 5.17 -17.54
C ASP A 86 -31.54 6.37 -17.64
N GLY A 87 -31.20 7.33 -18.49
CA GLY A 87 -31.96 8.56 -18.66
C GLY A 87 -31.90 9.55 -17.49
N MET A 88 -31.12 9.28 -16.44
CA MET A 88 -30.99 10.15 -15.28
C MET A 88 -30.41 11.51 -15.66
N LYS A 89 -31.01 12.59 -15.15
CA LYS A 89 -30.48 13.95 -15.27
C LYS A 89 -30.03 14.45 -13.91
N VAL A 90 -28.78 14.87 -13.84
CA VAL A 90 -28.10 15.26 -12.59
C VAL A 90 -27.63 16.71 -12.69
N VAL A 91 -27.88 17.48 -11.63
CA VAL A 91 -27.34 18.81 -11.44
C VAL A 91 -26.39 18.80 -10.27
N THR A 92 -25.13 19.16 -10.52
CA THR A 92 -24.07 19.18 -9.51
C THR A 92 -23.82 20.58 -8.95
N GLN A 93 -24.31 21.64 -9.61
CA GLN A 93 -24.12 23.05 -9.24
C GLN A 93 -25.47 23.75 -9.21
N SER A 94 -25.87 24.30 -8.06
CA SER A 94 -27.02 25.19 -7.89
C SER A 94 -26.85 26.01 -6.62
N GLU A 95 -27.57 27.09 -6.50
CA GLU A 95 -27.57 27.95 -5.30
C GLU A 95 -27.88 27.13 -4.04
N LYS A 96 -28.89 26.25 -4.12
CA LYS A 96 -29.26 25.35 -3.03
C LYS A 96 -28.10 24.42 -2.62
N LEU A 97 -27.43 23.79 -3.59
CA LEU A 97 -26.31 22.88 -3.32
C LEU A 97 -25.12 23.64 -2.73
N ASN A 98 -24.80 24.80 -3.27
CA ASN A 98 -23.72 25.65 -2.79
C ASN A 98 -23.94 26.08 -1.34
N ARG A 99 -25.19 26.51 -1.00
CA ARG A 99 -25.56 26.84 0.38
C ARG A 99 -25.40 25.68 1.33
N LEU A 100 -25.85 24.47 0.94
CA LEU A 100 -25.71 23.26 1.75
C LEU A 100 -24.24 22.90 1.98
N ARG A 101 -23.44 22.90 0.92
CA ARG A 101 -22.00 22.60 1.00
C ARG A 101 -21.24 23.59 1.88
N LYS A 102 -21.56 24.90 1.74
CA LYS A 102 -20.98 25.92 2.60
C LYS A 102 -21.30 25.67 4.07
N GLY A 103 -22.57 25.43 4.41
CA GLY A 103 -22.95 25.15 5.79
C GLY A 103 -22.29 23.90 6.39
N VAL A 104 -22.19 22.82 5.60
CA VAL A 104 -21.48 21.61 6.03
C VAL A 104 -19.99 21.86 6.22
N MET A 105 -19.37 22.61 5.29
CA MET A 105 -17.94 22.89 5.36
C MET A 105 -17.58 23.81 6.53
N GLU A 106 -18.43 24.79 6.83
CA GLU A 106 -18.26 25.65 8.01
C GLU A 106 -18.28 24.85 9.32
N LEU A 107 -19.12 23.81 9.42
CA LEU A 107 -19.11 22.90 10.58
C LEU A 107 -17.79 22.11 10.66
N TYR A 108 -17.23 21.65 9.54
CA TYR A 108 -15.91 21.02 9.55
C TYR A 108 -14.83 22.00 10.00
N LEU A 109 -14.84 23.23 9.49
CA LEU A 109 -13.84 24.25 9.84
C LEU A 109 -13.95 24.73 11.30
N SER A 110 -15.14 24.62 11.92
CA SER A 110 -15.29 24.95 13.34
C SER A 110 -14.60 23.96 14.28
N ASP A 111 -14.33 22.75 13.79
CA ASP A 111 -13.73 21.66 14.56
C ASP A 111 -12.36 21.19 14.00
N HIS A 112 -11.85 21.87 12.98
CA HIS A 112 -10.55 21.58 12.36
C HIS A 112 -9.61 22.77 12.52
N PRO A 113 -8.34 22.57 12.91
CA PRO A 113 -7.42 23.68 13.13
C PRO A 113 -7.17 24.48 11.84
N ALA A 114 -6.93 25.78 11.98
CA ALA A 114 -6.63 26.66 10.85
C ALA A 114 -5.33 26.28 10.14
N GLU A 115 -4.39 25.72 10.87
CA GLU A 115 -3.12 25.18 10.37
C GLU A 115 -3.01 23.72 10.76
N CYS A 116 -2.72 22.83 9.83
CA CYS A 116 -2.52 21.41 10.09
C CYS A 116 -1.17 20.92 9.56
N ALA A 117 -0.70 19.78 10.08
CA ALA A 117 0.63 19.24 9.83
C ALA A 117 0.97 19.02 8.35
N THR A 118 -0.03 18.78 7.51
CA THR A 118 0.14 18.57 6.07
C THR A 118 0.03 19.86 5.23
N GLY A 119 -0.26 21.01 5.86
CA GLY A 119 -0.35 22.29 5.16
C GLY A 119 -1.27 22.24 3.94
N ASP A 120 -0.75 22.59 2.77
CA ASP A 120 -1.50 22.62 1.50
C ASP A 120 -2.00 21.23 1.03
N GLU A 121 -1.49 20.12 1.56
CA GLU A 121 -1.98 18.78 1.26
C GLU A 121 -3.28 18.42 2.03
N CYS A 122 -3.73 19.25 2.96
CA CYS A 122 -4.98 19.05 3.69
C CYS A 122 -6.19 19.19 2.79
N GLU A 123 -6.93 18.10 2.56
CA GLU A 123 -8.12 18.12 1.72
C GLU A 123 -9.24 19.02 2.30
N VAL A 124 -9.31 19.23 3.62
CA VAL A 124 -10.31 20.11 4.26
C VAL A 124 -10.10 21.53 3.82
N HIS A 125 -8.88 22.04 3.94
CA HIS A 125 -8.54 23.41 3.49
C HIS A 125 -8.68 23.56 1.97
N GLY A 126 -8.26 22.56 1.20
CA GLY A 126 -8.42 22.53 -0.25
C GLY A 126 -9.89 22.61 -0.68
N VAL A 127 -10.77 21.84 -0.03
CA VAL A 127 -12.21 21.86 -0.31
C VAL A 127 -12.85 23.18 0.15
N ALA A 128 -12.47 23.72 1.30
CA ALA A 128 -12.96 25.01 1.79
C ALA A 128 -12.64 26.14 0.80
N LYS A 129 -11.39 26.21 0.34
CA LYS A 129 -10.93 27.15 -0.69
C LYS A 129 -11.72 27.01 -1.99
N LYS A 130 -11.95 25.77 -2.44
CA LYS A 130 -12.72 25.46 -3.66
C LYS A 130 -14.19 25.89 -3.55
N ILE A 131 -14.82 25.73 -2.39
CA ILE A 131 -16.23 26.15 -2.13
C ILE A 131 -16.33 27.68 -1.93
N GLY A 132 -15.19 28.38 -1.78
CA GLY A 132 -15.12 29.81 -1.57
C GLY A 132 -15.52 30.21 -0.15
N ILE A 133 -15.05 29.48 0.85
CA ILE A 133 -15.19 29.83 2.26
C ILE A 133 -13.88 30.46 2.72
N THR A 134 -13.96 31.69 3.16
CA THR A 134 -12.85 32.46 3.75
C THR A 134 -12.98 32.56 5.27
N GLU A 135 -14.21 32.54 5.78
CA GLU A 135 -14.54 32.65 7.20
C GLU A 135 -15.67 31.70 7.54
N SER A 136 -15.65 31.08 8.73
CA SER A 136 -16.74 30.27 9.26
C SER A 136 -17.66 31.16 10.10
N ARG A 137 -18.98 30.97 9.98
CA ARG A 137 -19.98 31.59 10.87
C ARG A 137 -19.92 31.03 12.29
N TYR A 138 -19.31 29.88 12.47
CA TYR A 138 -19.18 29.23 13.75
C TYR A 138 -17.79 29.52 14.32
N ALA A 139 -17.75 29.84 15.61
CA ALA A 139 -16.46 30.01 16.30
C ALA A 139 -15.67 28.71 16.22
N ALA A 140 -14.36 28.81 16.09
CA ALA A 140 -13.46 27.68 16.21
C ALA A 140 -13.52 27.15 17.66
N THR A 141 -14.49 26.30 17.92
CA THR A 141 -14.59 25.53 19.16
C THR A 141 -14.16 24.13 18.80
N SER A 142 -12.86 23.88 18.86
CA SER A 142 -12.37 22.50 18.77
C SER A 142 -13.05 21.71 19.88
N THR A 143 -14.02 20.91 19.50
CA THR A 143 -14.67 19.94 20.38
C THR A 143 -13.89 18.65 20.42
N HIS A 144 -12.86 18.50 19.58
CA HIS A 144 -11.93 17.41 19.67
C HIS A 144 -11.17 17.56 20.97
N LEU A 145 -11.47 16.62 21.82
CA LEU A 145 -10.91 16.43 23.13
C LEU A 145 -9.40 16.66 23.08
N ASP A 146 -8.87 17.29 24.10
CA ASP A 146 -7.43 17.44 24.32
C ASP A 146 -6.81 16.06 24.57
N ILE A 147 -6.73 15.29 23.48
CA ILE A 147 -6.18 13.93 23.48
C ILE A 147 -4.74 14.03 23.03
N ALA A 148 -3.86 13.49 23.86
CA ALA A 148 -2.44 13.43 23.53
C ALA A 148 -2.22 12.75 22.17
N LYS A 149 -1.34 13.32 21.36
CA LYS A 149 -0.91 12.77 20.08
C LYS A 149 -0.30 11.38 20.28
N ASP A 150 -0.74 10.39 19.53
CA ASP A 150 -0.13 9.05 19.53
C ASP A 150 1.11 9.05 18.62
N GLU A 151 2.27 8.94 19.24
CA GLU A 151 3.58 8.85 18.59
C GLU A 151 4.22 7.46 18.74
N SER A 152 3.45 6.49 19.26
CA SER A 152 3.94 5.13 19.54
C SER A 152 4.42 4.39 18.30
N ASN A 153 3.76 4.62 17.14
CA ASN A 153 4.19 3.99 15.91
C ASN A 153 5.51 4.60 15.41
N PRO A 154 6.53 3.78 15.06
CA PRO A 154 7.83 4.31 14.66
C PRO A 154 7.81 5.08 13.32
N TYR A 155 6.77 4.94 12.50
CA TYR A 155 6.72 5.45 11.13
C TYR A 155 5.79 6.63 10.92
N PHE A 156 4.71 6.72 11.69
CA PHE A 156 3.71 7.77 11.58
C PHE A 156 3.17 8.19 12.94
N THR A 157 2.50 9.31 12.98
CA THR A 157 1.84 9.85 14.17
C THR A 157 0.33 9.91 13.94
N PHE A 158 -0.45 9.88 15.01
CA PHE A 158 -1.87 10.16 14.97
C PHE A 158 -2.21 11.33 15.91
N ASP A 159 -2.71 12.40 15.33
CA ASP A 159 -3.18 13.60 16.01
C ASP A 159 -4.68 13.72 15.85
N SER A 160 -5.41 13.46 16.93
CA SER A 160 -6.88 13.51 16.90
C SER A 160 -7.42 14.92 16.75
N THR A 161 -6.66 15.97 17.07
CA THR A 161 -7.08 17.38 16.91
C THR A 161 -7.27 17.76 15.44
N GLU A 162 -6.55 17.11 14.52
CA GLU A 162 -6.68 17.30 13.08
C GLU A 162 -7.71 16.33 12.43
N CYS A 163 -8.30 15.42 13.22
CA CYS A 163 -9.18 14.38 12.71
C CYS A 163 -10.61 14.90 12.50
N ILE A 164 -11.16 14.70 11.31
CA ILE A 164 -12.55 15.04 10.95
C ILE A 164 -13.51 13.84 11.04
N VAL A 165 -13.11 12.75 11.64
CA VAL A 165 -13.90 11.51 11.81
C VAL A 165 -14.55 11.02 10.50
N CYS A 166 -13.86 11.19 9.36
CA CYS A 166 -14.38 10.82 8.04
C CYS A 166 -14.44 9.31 7.77
N ASN A 167 -13.91 8.51 8.67
CA ASN A 167 -13.91 7.04 8.62
C ASN A 167 -13.07 6.41 7.49
N ARG A 168 -12.26 7.18 6.74
CA ARG A 168 -11.40 6.61 5.69
C ARG A 168 -10.35 5.65 6.27
N CYS A 169 -9.69 6.01 7.36
CA CYS A 169 -8.65 5.19 8.00
C CYS A 169 -9.20 3.88 8.56
N VAL A 170 -10.38 3.91 9.20
CA VAL A 170 -11.06 2.72 9.73
C VAL A 170 -11.41 1.77 8.59
N ARG A 171 -12.01 2.29 7.51
CA ARG A 171 -12.34 1.49 6.31
C ARG A 171 -11.10 0.98 5.59
N ALA A 172 -10.03 1.77 5.51
CA ALA A 172 -8.77 1.31 4.91
C ALA A 172 -8.14 0.16 5.73
N CYS A 173 -8.24 0.21 7.06
CA CYS A 173 -7.80 -0.87 7.93
C CYS A 173 -8.61 -2.16 7.71
N ASP A 174 -9.90 -2.04 7.45
CA ASP A 174 -10.79 -3.16 7.13
C ASP A 174 -10.67 -3.60 5.66
N GLU A 175 -11.00 -2.70 4.72
CA GLU A 175 -11.20 -3.06 3.31
C GLU A 175 -9.87 -3.35 2.58
N VAL A 176 -8.79 -2.67 2.95
CA VAL A 176 -7.47 -2.84 2.31
C VAL A 176 -6.63 -3.87 3.03
N GLN A 177 -6.38 -3.66 4.34
CA GLN A 177 -5.49 -4.52 5.12
C GLN A 177 -6.19 -5.74 5.74
N GLY A 178 -7.41 -5.59 6.22
CA GLY A 178 -8.15 -6.67 6.87
C GLY A 178 -7.68 -6.99 8.29
N THR A 179 -7.21 -5.99 9.04
CA THR A 179 -6.70 -6.18 10.42
C THR A 179 -7.65 -5.64 11.49
N PHE A 180 -8.51 -4.66 11.18
CA PHE A 180 -9.46 -4.04 12.11
C PHE A 180 -8.82 -3.39 13.34
N ALA A 181 -7.62 -2.85 13.21
CA ALA A 181 -6.94 -2.18 14.31
C ALA A 181 -7.57 -0.83 14.69
N LEU A 182 -8.45 -0.28 13.84
CA LEU A 182 -9.09 1.01 14.04
C LEU A 182 -10.62 0.89 14.08
N THR A 183 -11.24 1.68 14.94
CA THR A 183 -12.69 1.82 15.07
C THR A 183 -13.10 3.25 15.34
N ILE A 184 -14.40 3.54 15.37
CA ILE A 184 -14.95 4.78 15.91
C ILE A 184 -15.49 4.50 17.30
N GLU A 185 -15.00 5.23 18.28
CA GLU A 185 -15.53 5.27 19.63
C GLU A 185 -16.48 6.45 19.79
N ASN A 186 -17.44 6.29 20.69
CA ASN A 186 -18.44 7.29 21.05
C ASN A 186 -19.30 7.74 19.86
N ARG A 187 -20.04 8.83 20.03
CA ARG A 187 -20.94 9.42 19.05
C ARG A 187 -21.10 10.93 19.26
N GLY A 188 -21.64 11.61 18.24
CA GLY A 188 -21.81 13.07 18.29
C GLY A 188 -20.47 13.76 18.41
N PHE A 189 -20.38 14.78 19.25
CA PHE A 189 -19.16 15.57 19.45
C PHE A 189 -18.02 14.79 20.13
N GLU A 190 -18.32 13.68 20.77
CA GLU A 190 -17.32 12.83 21.42
C GLU A 190 -16.80 11.72 20.47
N ALA A 191 -17.33 11.63 19.24
CA ALA A 191 -16.91 10.63 18.27
C ALA A 191 -15.44 10.81 17.91
N ARG A 192 -14.66 9.73 17.99
CA ARG A 192 -13.22 9.74 17.66
C ARG A 192 -12.78 8.44 17.03
N VAL A 193 -11.73 8.51 16.23
CA VAL A 193 -11.02 7.32 15.79
C VAL A 193 -10.16 6.80 16.94
N SER A 194 -10.24 5.50 17.20
CA SER A 194 -9.49 4.82 18.25
C SER A 194 -8.85 3.56 17.70
N SER A 195 -7.73 3.17 18.29
CA SER A 195 -7.15 1.85 18.12
C SER A 195 -7.74 0.87 19.12
N SER A 196 -7.66 -0.43 18.86
CA SER A 196 -8.15 -1.48 19.76
C SER A 196 -7.33 -1.60 21.06
N GLY A 197 -6.23 -0.86 21.20
CA GLY A 197 -5.38 -0.73 22.38
C GLY A 197 -5.32 0.70 22.88
N THR A 198 -4.44 0.99 23.82
CA THR A 198 -4.19 2.35 24.32
C THR A 198 -3.39 3.18 23.32
N SER A 199 -2.68 2.52 22.39
CA SER A 199 -1.88 3.12 21.33
C SER A 199 -1.85 2.25 20.08
N PHE A 200 -1.34 2.79 18.95
CA PHE A 200 -1.16 2.01 17.73
C PHE A 200 -0.27 0.78 17.93
N MET A 201 0.79 0.89 18.73
CA MET A 201 1.73 -0.23 18.94
C MET A 201 1.19 -1.31 19.88
N GLU A 202 0.21 -0.98 20.70
CA GLU A 202 -0.47 -1.95 21.59
C GLU A 202 -1.74 -2.56 20.96
N SER A 203 -2.05 -2.18 19.73
CA SER A 203 -3.18 -2.69 18.95
C SER A 203 -2.76 -3.79 17.98
N GLU A 204 -3.73 -4.34 17.24
CA GLU A 204 -3.49 -5.27 16.12
C GLU A 204 -2.86 -4.61 14.87
N CYS A 205 -2.35 -3.38 15.00
CA CYS A 205 -1.77 -2.63 13.88
C CYS A 205 -0.51 -3.31 13.35
N VAL A 206 -0.47 -3.56 12.04
CA VAL A 206 0.69 -4.12 11.33
C VAL A 206 1.50 -3.06 10.59
N SER A 207 1.30 -1.79 10.87
CA SER A 207 2.01 -0.64 10.27
C SER A 207 2.03 -0.65 8.72
N CYS A 208 0.95 -1.08 8.08
CA CYS A 208 0.90 -1.16 6.62
C CYS A 208 0.79 0.20 5.92
N GLY A 209 0.40 1.27 6.64
CA GLY A 209 0.24 2.62 6.12
C GLY A 209 -1.03 2.88 5.30
N ALA A 210 -1.98 1.93 5.20
CA ALA A 210 -3.21 2.13 4.44
C ALA A 210 -4.07 3.27 5.03
N CYS A 211 -4.14 3.39 6.35
CA CYS A 211 -4.84 4.48 7.04
C CYS A 211 -4.17 5.85 6.81
N VAL A 212 -2.84 5.90 6.81
CA VAL A 212 -2.05 7.11 6.50
C VAL A 212 -2.31 7.57 5.07
N GLN A 213 -2.27 6.62 4.12
CA GLN A 213 -2.55 6.91 2.71
C GLN A 213 -3.99 7.39 2.46
N ALA A 214 -4.94 6.95 3.28
CA ALA A 214 -6.35 7.29 3.13
C ALA A 214 -6.74 8.59 3.88
N CYS A 215 -5.92 9.09 4.80
CA CYS A 215 -6.25 10.25 5.61
C CYS A 215 -6.33 11.53 4.76
N PRO A 216 -7.44 12.30 4.83
CA PRO A 216 -7.59 13.54 4.06
C PRO A 216 -7.02 14.77 4.78
N THR A 217 -6.47 14.59 5.98
CA THR A 217 -5.93 15.65 6.82
C THR A 217 -4.55 15.28 7.36
N GLY A 218 -3.95 16.13 8.19
CA GLY A 218 -2.71 15.82 8.91
C GLY A 218 -2.84 14.85 10.07
N ALA A 219 -4.05 14.39 10.41
CA ALA A 219 -4.29 13.52 11.55
C ALA A 219 -3.43 12.24 11.56
N LEU A 220 -3.18 11.65 10.41
CA LEU A 220 -2.26 10.53 10.24
C LEU A 220 -1.14 10.95 9.29
N THR A 221 0.02 11.26 9.84
CA THR A 221 1.15 11.83 9.09
C THR A 221 2.42 11.00 9.27
N GLU A 222 3.12 10.73 8.17
CA GLU A 222 4.42 10.05 8.21
C GLU A 222 5.48 10.92 8.88
N LYS A 223 6.25 10.35 9.80
CA LYS A 223 7.33 11.06 10.51
C LYS A 223 8.40 11.62 9.58
N THR A 224 8.62 10.98 8.43
CA THR A 224 9.57 11.47 7.42
C THR A 224 9.10 12.75 6.73
N LEU A 225 7.80 12.95 6.55
CA LEU A 225 7.26 14.25 6.07
C LEU A 225 7.55 15.38 7.07
N LEU A 226 7.42 15.09 8.36
CA LEU A 226 7.67 16.08 9.41
C LEU A 226 9.17 16.42 9.53
N THR A 227 10.06 15.48 9.26
CA THR A 227 11.51 15.65 9.42
C THR A 227 12.23 16.12 8.16
N ILE A 228 11.81 15.67 6.98
CA ILE A 228 12.44 15.99 5.68
C ILE A 228 11.66 17.10 4.96
N GLY A 229 10.34 17.18 5.19
CA GLY A 229 9.42 18.10 4.53
C GLY A 229 8.78 17.52 3.26
N ALA A 230 7.91 18.28 2.63
CA ALA A 230 7.14 17.87 1.46
C ALA A 230 8.04 17.45 0.28
N PRO A 231 7.70 16.38 -0.44
CA PRO A 231 8.43 15.94 -1.62
C PRO A 231 8.28 16.93 -2.78
N THR A 232 9.28 16.97 -3.66
CA THR A 232 9.30 17.85 -4.85
C THR A 232 9.33 17.10 -6.16
N SER A 233 9.56 15.79 -6.11
CA SER A 233 9.58 14.94 -7.31
C SER A 233 9.20 13.50 -6.93
N SER A 234 8.85 12.70 -7.95
CA SER A 234 8.57 11.28 -7.74
C SER A 234 9.01 10.43 -8.93
N VAL A 235 9.28 9.16 -8.65
CA VAL A 235 9.61 8.15 -9.65
C VAL A 235 8.90 6.83 -9.32
N ILE A 236 8.44 6.12 -10.35
CA ILE A 236 7.83 4.80 -10.17
C ILE A 236 8.95 3.78 -10.00
N THR A 237 8.80 2.91 -9.01
CA THR A 237 9.74 1.83 -8.71
C THR A 237 9.01 0.59 -8.20
N THR A 238 9.71 -0.53 -8.16
CA THR A 238 9.21 -1.79 -7.61
C THR A 238 9.83 -2.07 -6.25
N CYS A 239 9.05 -2.59 -5.33
CA CYS A 239 9.52 -3.01 -4.01
C CYS A 239 10.53 -4.17 -4.12
N ALA A 240 11.66 -4.04 -3.43
CA ALA A 240 12.74 -5.04 -3.46
C ALA A 240 12.60 -6.17 -2.42
N TYR A 241 11.51 -6.18 -1.60
CA TYR A 241 11.46 -7.07 -0.45
C TYR A 241 10.93 -8.47 -0.71
N CYS A 242 9.89 -8.64 -1.50
CA CYS A 242 9.30 -9.97 -1.72
C CYS A 242 8.71 -10.14 -3.12
N GLY A 243 8.34 -11.38 -3.45
CA GLY A 243 7.84 -11.77 -4.76
C GLY A 243 6.45 -11.23 -5.13
N VAL A 244 5.77 -10.48 -4.26
CA VAL A 244 4.52 -9.79 -4.64
C VAL A 244 4.78 -8.77 -5.75
N GLY A 245 5.97 -8.11 -5.75
CA GLY A 245 6.32 -7.15 -6.80
C GLY A 245 5.52 -5.85 -6.76
N CYS A 246 5.20 -5.35 -5.55
CA CYS A 246 4.43 -4.13 -5.36
C CYS A 246 5.07 -2.93 -6.06
N SER A 247 4.26 -2.15 -6.77
CA SER A 247 4.68 -0.90 -7.40
C SER A 247 4.46 0.28 -6.46
N PHE A 248 5.43 1.20 -6.43
CA PHE A 248 5.41 2.40 -5.60
C PHE A 248 5.82 3.63 -6.41
N LYS A 249 5.36 4.79 -5.94
CA LYS A 249 5.96 6.08 -6.21
C LYS A 249 6.95 6.36 -5.08
N ALA A 250 8.23 6.41 -5.40
CA ALA A 250 9.25 6.94 -4.51
C ALA A 250 9.21 8.46 -4.60
N GLU A 251 8.76 9.12 -3.55
CA GLU A 251 8.63 10.57 -3.48
C GLU A 251 9.87 11.18 -2.83
N MET A 252 10.50 12.09 -3.53
CA MET A 252 11.83 12.61 -3.24
C MET A 252 11.81 14.10 -2.92
N ARG A 253 12.75 14.54 -2.08
CA ARG A 253 13.13 15.94 -1.90
C ARG A 253 14.63 16.07 -2.13
N GLY A 254 15.01 16.55 -3.29
CA GLY A 254 16.40 16.43 -3.75
C GLY A 254 16.79 14.96 -3.91
N ASP A 255 17.87 14.55 -3.26
CA ASP A 255 18.37 13.18 -3.21
C ASP A 255 17.81 12.34 -2.04
N LYS A 256 16.98 12.95 -1.19
CA LYS A 256 16.39 12.27 -0.03
C LYS A 256 15.05 11.64 -0.39
N LEU A 257 14.88 10.36 -0.07
CA LEU A 257 13.61 9.66 -0.15
C LEU A 257 12.74 10.07 1.06
N VAL A 258 11.60 10.70 0.76
CA VAL A 258 10.66 11.18 1.78
C VAL A 258 9.67 10.09 2.16
N ARG A 259 9.02 9.48 1.14
CA ARG A 259 8.05 8.40 1.37
C ARG A 259 7.90 7.48 0.16
N MET A 260 7.44 6.26 0.42
CA MET A 260 7.09 5.27 -0.59
C MET A 260 5.57 5.16 -0.68
N VAL A 261 4.97 5.76 -1.68
CA VAL A 261 3.51 5.77 -1.88
C VAL A 261 3.11 4.61 -2.79
N PRO A 262 2.26 3.66 -2.35
CA PRO A 262 1.85 2.54 -3.20
C PRO A 262 1.09 3.05 -4.42
N LEU A 263 1.50 2.60 -5.61
CA LEU A 263 0.90 2.99 -6.88
C LEU A 263 -0.49 2.38 -7.00
N LYS A 264 -1.49 3.20 -7.29
CA LYS A 264 -2.90 2.80 -7.38
C LYS A 264 -3.11 1.74 -8.47
N ASP A 265 -2.51 1.97 -9.63
CA ASP A 265 -2.63 1.07 -10.79
C ASP A 265 -1.51 0.02 -10.84
N GLY A 266 -0.85 -0.23 -9.70
CA GLY A 266 0.14 -1.30 -9.56
C GLY A 266 -0.51 -2.67 -9.66
N GLY A 267 -0.19 -3.44 -10.72
CA GLY A 267 -0.87 -4.70 -11.06
C GLY A 267 -0.88 -5.77 -9.95
N ALA A 268 0.11 -5.75 -9.05
CA ALA A 268 0.18 -6.72 -7.96
C ALA A 268 -0.42 -6.20 -6.64
N ASN A 269 -0.41 -4.89 -6.42
CA ASN A 269 -0.75 -4.32 -5.12
C ASN A 269 -1.91 -3.31 -5.11
N GLU A 270 -2.34 -2.79 -6.26
CA GLU A 270 -3.53 -1.95 -6.41
C GLU A 270 -3.67 -0.87 -5.32
N GLY A 271 -2.57 -0.14 -5.07
CA GLY A 271 -2.50 0.88 -4.03
C GLY A 271 -2.38 0.38 -2.60
N HIS A 272 -2.22 -0.94 -2.37
CA HIS A 272 -1.92 -1.50 -1.07
C HIS A 272 -0.41 -1.63 -0.83
N SER A 273 0.00 -1.71 0.44
CA SER A 273 1.38 -1.92 0.86
C SER A 273 1.46 -2.69 2.17
N CYS A 274 2.65 -3.17 2.49
CA CYS A 274 2.97 -3.65 3.83
C CYS A 274 4.04 -2.73 4.47
N VAL A 275 4.29 -2.92 5.74
CA VAL A 275 5.29 -2.13 6.50
C VAL A 275 6.66 -2.08 5.81
N LYS A 276 7.11 -3.18 5.22
CA LYS A 276 8.43 -3.26 4.59
C LYS A 276 8.54 -2.32 3.39
N GLY A 277 7.66 -2.47 2.40
CA GLY A 277 7.68 -1.63 1.19
C GLY A 277 7.35 -0.16 1.49
N ARG A 278 6.45 0.07 2.46
CA ARG A 278 6.01 1.42 2.82
C ARG A 278 7.06 2.22 3.58
N PHE A 279 7.72 1.61 4.59
CA PHE A 279 8.51 2.34 5.57
C PHE A 279 9.96 1.87 5.72
N ALA A 280 10.30 0.64 5.30
CA ALA A 280 11.62 0.08 5.57
C ALA A 280 12.66 0.41 4.47
N TYR A 281 12.59 1.59 3.88
CA TYR A 281 13.54 2.05 2.85
C TYR A 281 14.78 2.74 3.42
N GLY A 282 14.81 3.01 4.73
CA GLY A 282 15.92 3.71 5.38
C GLY A 282 17.30 3.05 5.19
N TYR A 283 17.33 1.75 4.88
CA TYR A 283 18.60 1.06 4.57
C TYR A 283 19.35 1.66 3.37
N ALA A 284 18.65 2.30 2.44
CA ALA A 284 19.25 2.86 1.23
C ALA A 284 20.19 4.05 1.53
N THR A 285 19.88 4.79 2.59
CA THR A 285 20.63 6.01 2.98
C THR A 285 21.14 5.96 4.42
N HIS A 286 21.20 4.75 5.04
CA HIS A 286 21.68 4.60 6.41
C HIS A 286 23.15 5.02 6.55
N SER A 287 23.51 5.65 7.68
CA SER A 287 24.88 6.13 7.94
C SER A 287 25.93 5.03 7.91
N ASP A 288 25.57 3.82 8.33
CA ASP A 288 26.47 2.66 8.38
C ASP A 288 26.61 1.95 7.02
N ARG A 289 25.98 2.49 5.95
CA ARG A 289 26.11 1.92 4.63
C ARG A 289 27.54 2.06 4.12
N ILE A 290 28.11 0.95 3.65
CA ILE A 290 29.43 0.94 3.02
C ILE A 290 29.33 1.70 1.70
N THR A 291 30.04 2.84 1.59
CA THR A 291 30.03 3.73 0.43
C THR A 291 31.33 3.68 -0.37
N LYS A 292 32.37 3.04 0.17
CA LYS A 292 33.67 2.89 -0.46
C LYS A 292 34.16 1.44 -0.40
N PRO A 293 34.98 0.99 -1.34
CA PRO A 293 35.53 -0.36 -1.31
C PRO A 293 36.42 -0.58 -0.07
N LEU A 294 36.33 -1.79 0.47
CA LEU A 294 37.12 -2.23 1.63
C LEU A 294 37.89 -3.49 1.26
N ILE A 295 39.17 -3.56 1.62
CA ILE A 295 40.01 -4.76 1.49
C ILE A 295 40.62 -5.16 2.83
N ARG A 296 40.93 -6.45 2.97
CA ARG A 296 41.77 -7.03 4.04
C ARG A 296 42.52 -8.23 3.52
N ASN A 297 43.70 -8.53 4.07
CA ASN A 297 44.49 -9.68 3.64
C ASN A 297 44.10 -11.00 4.35
N ALA A 298 43.78 -10.88 5.63
CA ALA A 298 43.31 -12.04 6.42
C ALA A 298 41.97 -11.73 7.08
N ILE A 299 41.24 -12.80 7.47
CA ILE A 299 39.95 -12.66 8.10
C ILE A 299 39.99 -11.94 9.45
N THR A 300 41.13 -11.98 10.11
CA THR A 300 41.42 -11.30 11.40
C THR A 300 41.83 -9.86 11.26
N ASP A 301 42.19 -9.42 10.05
CA ASP A 301 42.66 -8.06 9.82
C ASP A 301 41.49 -7.07 9.83
N ALA A 302 41.77 -5.84 10.25
CA ALA A 302 40.84 -4.72 10.12
C ALA A 302 40.62 -4.41 8.63
N TRP A 303 39.40 -3.98 8.30
CA TRP A 303 39.07 -3.49 6.96
C TRP A 303 39.80 -2.17 6.68
N LYS A 304 40.43 -2.08 5.49
CA LYS A 304 41.07 -0.88 4.96
C LYS A 304 40.24 -0.30 3.84
N GLU A 305 39.85 0.97 3.93
CA GLU A 305 39.22 1.69 2.85
C GLU A 305 40.23 1.97 1.73
N VAL A 306 39.84 1.73 0.46
CA VAL A 306 40.70 1.85 -0.70
C VAL A 306 39.93 2.44 -1.90
N SER A 307 40.66 2.78 -2.99
CA SER A 307 40.02 3.16 -4.24
C SER A 307 39.39 1.95 -4.96
N TRP A 308 38.48 2.22 -5.89
CA TRP A 308 37.93 1.17 -6.76
C TRP A 308 39.01 0.46 -7.59
N GLU A 309 40.01 1.17 -8.08
CA GLU A 309 41.11 0.58 -8.82
C GLU A 309 41.94 -0.39 -7.96
N GLU A 310 42.24 -0.01 -6.74
CA GLU A 310 42.98 -0.84 -5.79
C GLU A 310 42.17 -2.09 -5.44
N ALA A 311 40.86 -1.93 -5.15
CA ALA A 311 39.99 -3.05 -4.82
C ALA A 311 39.82 -4.05 -5.97
N ILE A 312 39.61 -3.57 -7.19
CA ILE A 312 39.46 -4.41 -8.38
C ILE A 312 40.79 -5.12 -8.68
N SER A 313 41.94 -4.43 -8.60
CA SER A 313 43.27 -5.02 -8.81
C SER A 313 43.54 -6.11 -7.76
N PHE A 314 43.22 -5.86 -6.49
CA PHE A 314 43.37 -6.85 -5.42
C PHE A 314 42.54 -8.10 -5.69
N ALA A 315 41.25 -7.94 -6.00
CA ALA A 315 40.35 -9.06 -6.29
C ALA A 315 40.80 -9.83 -7.54
N ALA A 316 41.11 -9.13 -8.63
CA ALA A 316 41.55 -9.77 -9.86
C ALA A 316 42.88 -10.53 -9.72
N THR A 317 43.83 -10.00 -8.95
CA THR A 317 45.11 -10.67 -8.66
C THR A 317 44.88 -11.95 -7.84
N GLY A 318 44.03 -11.91 -6.81
CA GLY A 318 43.67 -13.07 -6.01
C GLY A 318 42.99 -14.16 -6.84
N LEU A 319 42.00 -13.80 -7.66
CA LEU A 319 41.31 -14.76 -8.54
C LEU A 319 42.25 -15.40 -9.58
N LYS A 320 43.14 -14.61 -10.22
CA LYS A 320 44.13 -15.13 -11.16
C LYS A 320 45.10 -16.09 -10.50
N LYS A 321 45.55 -15.81 -9.28
CA LYS A 321 46.37 -16.70 -8.48
C LYS A 321 45.66 -18.04 -8.24
N ILE A 322 44.44 -18.03 -7.76
CA ILE A 322 43.63 -19.25 -7.54
C ILE A 322 43.46 -20.04 -8.84
N GLN A 323 43.18 -19.34 -9.95
CA GLN A 323 43.05 -20.01 -11.25
C GLN A 323 44.31 -20.67 -11.70
N ALA A 324 45.49 -20.06 -11.47
CA ALA A 324 46.79 -20.63 -11.82
C ALA A 324 47.14 -21.84 -10.95
N GLU A 325 46.84 -21.79 -9.65
CA GLU A 325 47.18 -22.83 -8.69
C GLU A 325 46.22 -24.02 -8.73
N SER A 326 44.91 -23.76 -8.89
CA SER A 326 43.84 -24.75 -8.71
C SER A 326 42.98 -24.97 -9.96
N GLY A 327 43.28 -24.28 -11.04
CA GLY A 327 42.55 -24.38 -12.29
C GLY A 327 41.26 -23.55 -12.35
N ARG A 328 40.72 -23.42 -13.57
CA ARG A 328 39.53 -22.58 -13.83
C ARG A 328 38.27 -23.01 -13.07
N ASN A 329 38.13 -24.28 -12.76
CA ASN A 329 36.95 -24.83 -12.07
C ASN A 329 36.94 -24.56 -10.56
N ALA A 330 38.01 -24.00 -10.00
CA ALA A 330 38.07 -23.59 -8.60
C ALA A 330 37.34 -22.25 -8.35
N ILE A 331 36.88 -21.58 -9.40
CA ILE A 331 36.17 -20.27 -9.32
C ILE A 331 34.73 -20.49 -9.75
N GLY A 332 33.81 -19.88 -9.03
CA GLY A 332 32.40 -19.84 -9.36
C GLY A 332 31.77 -18.50 -9.00
N GLY A 333 30.51 -18.29 -9.42
CA GLY A 333 29.68 -17.13 -9.09
C GLY A 333 28.37 -17.55 -8.47
N ILE A 334 27.98 -16.90 -7.38
CA ILE A 334 26.67 -17.07 -6.77
C ILE A 334 25.97 -15.71 -6.74
N THR A 335 24.75 -15.68 -7.22
CA THR A 335 23.89 -14.49 -7.24
C THR A 335 22.69 -14.64 -6.29
N SER A 336 21.88 -13.61 -6.19
CA SER A 336 20.68 -13.60 -5.37
C SER A 336 19.47 -13.21 -6.19
N SER A 337 18.30 -13.71 -5.83
CA SER A 337 17.02 -13.24 -6.36
C SER A 337 16.69 -11.79 -5.95
N ARG A 338 17.49 -11.16 -5.10
CA ARG A 338 17.40 -9.75 -4.72
C ARG A 338 18.30 -8.83 -5.54
N CYS A 339 19.12 -9.41 -6.42
CA CYS A 339 19.91 -8.66 -7.41
C CYS A 339 19.04 -8.28 -8.60
N THR A 340 19.44 -7.23 -9.30
CA THR A 340 18.84 -6.88 -10.59
C THR A 340 19.23 -7.91 -11.66
N ASN A 341 18.50 -7.94 -12.76
CA ASN A 341 18.82 -8.80 -13.90
C ASN A 341 20.20 -8.47 -14.48
N GLU A 342 20.58 -7.20 -14.49
CA GLU A 342 21.86 -6.69 -14.95
C GLU A 342 23.02 -7.21 -14.08
N GLU A 343 22.87 -7.18 -12.76
CA GLU A 343 23.87 -7.70 -11.82
C GLU A 343 24.08 -9.21 -12.01
N VAL A 344 22.97 -9.97 -12.11
CA VAL A 344 23.03 -11.43 -12.36
C VAL A 344 23.70 -11.73 -13.69
N PHE A 345 23.37 -10.99 -14.74
CA PHE A 345 23.97 -11.13 -16.06
C PHE A 345 25.49 -10.85 -16.03
N VAL A 346 25.93 -9.78 -15.35
CA VAL A 346 27.35 -9.42 -15.26
C VAL A 346 28.14 -10.49 -14.52
N VAL A 347 27.64 -11.06 -13.42
CA VAL A 347 28.30 -12.16 -12.71
C VAL A 347 28.44 -13.39 -13.61
N GLN A 348 27.38 -13.78 -14.31
CA GLN A 348 27.43 -14.90 -15.24
C GLN A 348 28.41 -14.66 -16.38
N LYS A 349 28.39 -13.46 -16.97
CA LYS A 349 29.32 -13.05 -18.03
C LYS A 349 30.77 -13.10 -17.54
N MET A 350 31.05 -12.59 -16.34
CA MET A 350 32.38 -12.60 -15.75
C MET A 350 32.91 -14.04 -15.59
N VAL A 351 32.12 -14.93 -15.00
CA VAL A 351 32.56 -16.32 -14.77
C VAL A 351 32.80 -17.05 -16.10
N ARG A 352 31.94 -16.89 -17.08
CA ARG A 352 32.09 -17.52 -18.39
C ARG A 352 33.23 -16.93 -19.21
N ALA A 353 33.37 -15.62 -19.28
CA ALA A 353 34.35 -14.96 -20.11
C ALA A 353 35.74 -14.94 -19.47
N ALA A 354 35.88 -14.65 -18.19
CA ALA A 354 37.15 -14.53 -17.51
C ALA A 354 37.74 -15.88 -17.07
N PHE A 355 36.91 -16.84 -16.67
CA PHE A 355 37.35 -18.11 -16.12
C PHE A 355 37.01 -19.30 -17.01
N ALA A 356 36.34 -19.10 -18.14
CA ALA A 356 36.00 -20.12 -19.13
C ALA A 356 35.32 -21.37 -18.51
N ASN A 357 34.41 -21.16 -17.56
CA ASN A 357 33.60 -22.20 -16.94
C ASN A 357 32.14 -21.74 -16.78
N ASN A 358 31.25 -22.63 -16.34
CA ASN A 358 29.84 -22.35 -16.13
C ASN A 358 29.41 -22.61 -14.66
N ASN A 359 30.31 -22.42 -13.70
CA ASN A 359 30.04 -22.59 -12.28
C ASN A 359 29.32 -21.39 -11.72
N VAL A 360 28.08 -21.16 -12.19
CA VAL A 360 27.23 -20.06 -11.75
C VAL A 360 25.92 -20.61 -11.24
N ASP A 361 25.50 -20.16 -10.07
CA ASP A 361 24.25 -20.53 -9.47
C ASP A 361 23.61 -19.35 -8.70
N THR A 362 22.44 -19.59 -8.14
CA THR A 362 21.68 -18.58 -7.40
C THR A 362 20.99 -19.22 -6.20
N CYS A 363 20.52 -18.38 -5.27
CA CYS A 363 19.74 -18.81 -4.10
C CYS A 363 18.53 -19.68 -4.47
N ALA A 364 17.98 -19.54 -5.68
CA ALA A 364 16.85 -20.34 -6.17
C ALA A 364 17.12 -21.85 -6.20
N ARG A 365 18.37 -22.27 -6.30
CA ARG A 365 18.78 -23.71 -6.33
C ARG A 365 18.17 -24.50 -5.19
N VAL A 366 18.22 -23.99 -3.98
CA VAL A 366 17.70 -24.65 -2.77
C VAL A 366 16.41 -24.01 -2.24
N CYS A 367 16.02 -22.85 -2.78
CA CYS A 367 14.83 -22.12 -2.34
C CYS A 367 13.57 -22.68 -3.01
N HIS A 368 13.45 -22.55 -4.33
CA HIS A 368 12.24 -22.87 -5.08
C HIS A 368 12.48 -23.68 -6.37
N SER A 369 13.70 -24.03 -6.72
CA SER A 369 13.96 -24.89 -7.90
C SER A 369 13.26 -26.26 -7.81
N PRO A 370 13.18 -26.94 -6.65
CA PRO A 370 12.37 -28.13 -6.50
C PRO A 370 10.89 -27.90 -6.80
N THR A 371 10.32 -26.80 -6.33
CA THR A 371 8.94 -26.39 -6.63
C THR A 371 8.78 -26.09 -8.12
N GLY A 372 9.72 -25.36 -8.74
CA GLY A 372 9.71 -25.10 -10.18
C GLY A 372 9.75 -26.36 -11.02
N TYR A 373 10.55 -27.34 -10.61
CA TYR A 373 10.57 -28.66 -11.25
C TYR A 373 9.22 -29.37 -11.11
N GLY A 374 8.67 -29.43 -9.88
CA GLY A 374 7.39 -30.10 -9.62
C GLY A 374 6.23 -29.46 -10.39
N LEU A 375 6.16 -28.12 -10.42
CA LEU A 375 5.17 -27.40 -11.22
C LEU A 375 5.32 -27.68 -12.71
N GLY A 376 6.56 -27.71 -13.22
CA GLY A 376 6.85 -28.06 -14.62
C GLY A 376 6.37 -29.46 -15.00
N GLN A 377 6.51 -30.43 -14.09
CA GLN A 377 6.01 -31.80 -14.31
C GLN A 377 4.48 -31.90 -14.25
N ALA A 378 3.84 -31.15 -13.34
CA ALA A 378 2.41 -31.23 -13.13
C ALA A 378 1.60 -30.33 -14.12
N PHE A 379 2.09 -29.14 -14.42
CA PHE A 379 1.35 -28.11 -15.16
C PHE A 379 2.04 -27.65 -16.45
N GLY A 380 3.24 -28.12 -16.74
CA GLY A 380 4.02 -27.69 -17.91
C GLY A 380 4.64 -26.30 -17.77
N THR A 381 4.55 -25.68 -16.61
CA THR A 381 5.15 -24.37 -16.31
C THR A 381 5.76 -24.35 -14.92
N SER A 382 6.86 -23.64 -14.73
CA SER A 382 7.54 -23.49 -13.43
C SER A 382 7.02 -22.31 -12.59
N ALA A 383 5.94 -21.67 -13.01
CA ALA A 383 5.33 -20.52 -12.33
C ALA A 383 3.94 -20.85 -11.78
N GLY A 384 3.43 -20.01 -10.89
CA GLY A 384 2.05 -20.09 -10.43
C GLY A 384 1.06 -19.93 -11.59
N THR A 385 -0.02 -20.69 -11.56
CA THR A 385 -1.05 -20.69 -12.61
C THR A 385 -2.25 -19.81 -12.32
N GLN A 386 -2.24 -19.15 -11.16
CA GLN A 386 -3.30 -18.29 -10.64
C GLN A 386 -2.80 -16.86 -10.43
N ASP A 387 -3.69 -15.89 -10.55
CA ASP A 387 -3.45 -14.52 -10.13
C ASP A 387 -3.86 -14.30 -8.66
N PHE A 388 -3.62 -13.09 -8.15
CA PHE A 388 -3.97 -12.78 -6.76
C PHE A 388 -5.47 -12.63 -6.53
N GLU A 389 -6.24 -12.31 -7.56
CA GLU A 389 -7.68 -12.15 -7.48
C GLU A 389 -8.38 -13.50 -7.31
N SER A 390 -7.87 -14.56 -7.94
CA SER A 390 -8.47 -15.89 -7.92
C SER A 390 -8.65 -16.45 -6.50
N VAL A 391 -7.82 -16.05 -5.53
CA VAL A 391 -7.97 -16.48 -4.14
C VAL A 391 -9.28 -15.99 -3.51
N GLU A 392 -9.84 -14.86 -4.00
CA GLU A 392 -11.09 -14.30 -3.50
C GLU A 392 -12.33 -15.11 -3.94
N HIS A 393 -12.17 -16.03 -4.89
CA HIS A 393 -13.22 -16.90 -5.44
C HIS A 393 -13.07 -18.37 -5.02
N SER A 394 -12.09 -18.66 -4.13
CA SER A 394 -11.83 -20.03 -3.68
C SER A 394 -12.74 -20.40 -2.50
N ASP A 395 -13.30 -21.63 -2.53
CA ASP A 395 -14.05 -22.18 -1.40
C ASP A 395 -13.12 -22.71 -0.30
N VAL A 396 -11.95 -23.22 -0.69
CA VAL A 396 -10.94 -23.77 0.22
C VAL A 396 -9.56 -23.27 -0.19
N ILE A 397 -8.78 -22.82 0.80
CA ILE A 397 -7.36 -22.47 0.65
C ILE A 397 -6.55 -23.43 1.48
N MET A 398 -5.57 -24.11 0.86
CA MET A 398 -4.62 -24.96 1.56
C MET A 398 -3.23 -24.35 1.52
N LEU A 399 -2.65 -24.11 2.69
CA LEU A 399 -1.29 -23.59 2.88
C LEU A 399 -0.37 -24.71 3.35
N ILE A 400 0.72 -24.94 2.63
CA ILE A 400 1.73 -25.95 2.99
C ILE A 400 3.08 -25.26 3.16
N GLY A 401 3.66 -25.28 4.38
CA GLY A 401 4.97 -24.72 4.68
C GLY A 401 5.09 -23.23 4.37
N ALA A 402 4.01 -22.48 4.47
CA ALA A 402 3.95 -21.08 4.08
C ALA A 402 3.31 -20.19 5.17
N ASN A 403 3.87 -19.00 5.37
CA ASN A 403 3.30 -17.95 6.22
C ASN A 403 3.11 -16.66 5.42
N PRO A 404 2.01 -16.54 4.66
CA PRO A 404 1.81 -15.41 3.74
C PRO A 404 1.69 -14.06 4.45
N THR A 405 1.22 -14.00 5.69
CA THR A 405 1.15 -12.74 6.45
C THR A 405 2.54 -12.13 6.70
N SER A 406 3.57 -12.95 6.80
CA SER A 406 4.96 -12.50 6.97
C SER A 406 5.71 -12.41 5.63
N ALA A 407 5.53 -13.41 4.75
CA ALA A 407 6.30 -13.54 3.51
C ALA A 407 5.72 -12.71 2.36
N HIS A 408 4.37 -12.64 2.23
CA HIS A 408 3.65 -11.98 1.15
C HIS A 408 2.43 -11.20 1.69
N PRO A 409 2.64 -10.16 2.53
CA PRO A 409 1.56 -9.56 3.31
C PRO A 409 0.40 -8.98 2.48
N VAL A 410 0.68 -8.41 1.31
CA VAL A 410 -0.35 -7.85 0.42
C VAL A 410 -1.24 -8.95 -0.14
N PHE A 411 -0.67 -10.08 -0.55
CA PHE A 411 -1.43 -11.27 -0.94
C PHE A 411 -2.25 -11.83 0.23
N ALA A 412 -1.66 -11.89 1.43
CA ALA A 412 -2.35 -12.34 2.64
C ALA A 412 -3.58 -11.48 2.98
N SER A 413 -3.57 -10.19 2.65
CA SER A 413 -4.75 -9.33 2.84
C SER A 413 -5.93 -9.76 1.96
N ARG A 414 -5.69 -10.21 0.72
CA ARG A 414 -6.73 -10.80 -0.14
C ARG A 414 -7.25 -12.13 0.43
N MET A 415 -6.34 -13.00 0.90
CA MET A 415 -6.72 -14.24 1.58
C MET A 415 -7.62 -13.94 2.79
N LYS A 416 -7.26 -13.01 3.65
CA LYS A 416 -8.08 -12.62 4.81
C LYS A 416 -9.50 -12.20 4.41
N LYS A 417 -9.64 -11.44 3.31
CA LYS A 417 -10.95 -11.06 2.78
C LYS A 417 -11.79 -12.27 2.35
N ALA A 418 -11.18 -13.23 1.66
CA ALA A 418 -11.85 -14.47 1.26
C ALA A 418 -12.29 -15.29 2.47
N LEU A 419 -11.39 -15.48 3.44
CA LEU A 419 -11.68 -16.23 4.67
C LEU A 419 -12.84 -15.64 5.46
N ARG A 420 -12.96 -14.30 5.51
CA ARG A 420 -14.11 -13.62 6.15
C ARG A 420 -15.43 -13.78 5.40
N LYS A 421 -15.38 -14.12 4.12
CA LYS A 421 -16.57 -14.43 3.30
C LYS A 421 -17.00 -15.90 3.40
N GLY A 422 -16.25 -16.73 4.15
CA GLY A 422 -16.59 -18.13 4.36
C GLY A 422 -15.65 -19.16 3.73
N THR A 423 -14.61 -18.73 3.00
CA THR A 423 -13.57 -19.63 2.49
C THR A 423 -12.92 -20.39 3.64
N GLN A 424 -12.77 -21.70 3.51
CA GLN A 424 -12.14 -22.55 4.52
C GLN A 424 -10.61 -22.52 4.39
N LEU A 425 -9.89 -22.62 5.50
CA LEU A 425 -8.44 -22.59 5.52
C LEU A 425 -7.87 -23.88 6.13
N ILE A 426 -7.02 -24.56 5.39
CA ILE A 426 -6.21 -25.69 5.87
C ILE A 426 -4.76 -25.24 5.94
N VAL A 427 -4.12 -25.36 7.08
CA VAL A 427 -2.70 -25.04 7.28
C VAL A 427 -1.94 -26.31 7.60
N ILE A 428 -0.93 -26.61 6.80
CA ILE A 428 0.02 -27.72 6.99
C ILE A 428 1.38 -27.08 7.25
N ASP A 429 1.74 -26.89 8.52
CA ASP A 429 3.02 -26.28 8.92
C ASP A 429 3.42 -26.79 10.31
N PRO A 430 4.70 -27.10 10.54
CA PRO A 430 5.18 -27.48 11.87
C PRO A 430 5.02 -26.35 12.90
N ARG A 431 4.92 -25.10 12.46
CA ARG A 431 4.73 -23.92 13.32
C ARG A 431 3.28 -23.48 13.33
N VAL A 432 2.86 -22.89 14.43
CA VAL A 432 1.58 -22.17 14.51
C VAL A 432 1.77 -20.78 13.90
N ILE A 433 1.43 -20.64 12.61
CA ILE A 433 1.53 -19.37 11.89
C ILE A 433 0.43 -18.38 12.32
N ALA A 434 0.61 -17.10 12.00
CA ALA A 434 -0.32 -16.04 12.40
C ALA A 434 -1.78 -16.31 11.99
N LEU A 435 -2.02 -16.82 10.78
CA LEU A 435 -3.38 -17.11 10.29
C LEU A 435 -4.14 -18.16 11.11
N VAL A 436 -3.44 -19.02 11.87
CA VAL A 436 -4.08 -20.00 12.78
C VAL A 436 -4.66 -19.32 14.03
N ARG A 437 -4.16 -18.14 14.39
CA ARG A 437 -4.50 -17.43 15.65
C ARG A 437 -5.16 -16.07 15.44
N THR A 438 -5.18 -15.56 14.21
CA THR A 438 -5.74 -14.21 13.96
C THR A 438 -7.24 -14.19 14.21
N PRO A 439 -7.76 -13.30 15.06
CA PRO A 439 -9.20 -13.16 15.30
C PRO A 439 -9.97 -12.93 13.99
N GLY A 440 -11.09 -13.61 13.81
CA GLY A 440 -11.91 -13.54 12.60
C GLY A 440 -11.32 -14.19 11.34
N VAL A 441 -10.10 -14.73 11.44
CA VAL A 441 -9.40 -15.48 10.38
C VAL A 441 -8.74 -16.69 11.02
N VAL A 442 -9.55 -17.68 11.36
CA VAL A 442 -9.07 -18.90 12.03
C VAL A 442 -8.96 -20.02 11.01
N ALA A 443 -7.86 -20.77 11.05
CA ALA A 443 -7.74 -21.98 10.26
C ALA A 443 -8.84 -22.98 10.64
N ALA A 444 -9.59 -23.47 9.65
CA ALA A 444 -10.56 -24.54 9.88
C ALA A 444 -9.84 -25.83 10.33
N HIS A 445 -8.64 -26.07 9.76
CA HIS A 445 -7.79 -27.19 10.12
C HIS A 445 -6.33 -26.76 10.18
N HIS A 446 -5.62 -27.14 11.25
CA HIS A 446 -4.18 -26.99 11.36
C HIS A 446 -3.55 -28.37 11.54
N LEU A 447 -2.87 -28.85 10.53
CA LEU A 447 -2.12 -30.11 10.54
C LEU A 447 -0.67 -29.81 10.88
N GLN A 448 -0.33 -29.89 12.17
CA GLN A 448 1.00 -29.62 12.69
C GLN A 448 1.86 -30.88 12.51
N LEU A 449 2.58 -30.93 11.40
CA LEU A 449 3.43 -32.07 11.05
C LEU A 449 4.85 -31.95 11.63
N MET A 450 5.57 -33.05 11.70
CA MET A 450 7.00 -33.04 11.96
C MET A 450 7.75 -32.65 10.68
N PRO A 451 8.84 -31.85 10.76
CA PRO A 451 9.68 -31.55 9.59
C PRO A 451 10.10 -32.84 8.85
N GLY A 452 9.95 -32.82 7.52
CA GLY A 452 10.30 -33.98 6.67
C GLY A 452 9.15 -34.98 6.45
N THR A 453 7.98 -34.81 7.09
CA THR A 453 6.85 -35.75 6.96
C THR A 453 5.72 -35.26 6.05
N ASN A 454 5.97 -34.25 5.20
CA ASN A 454 4.94 -33.67 4.34
C ASN A 454 4.24 -34.71 3.46
N VAL A 455 4.99 -35.61 2.83
CA VAL A 455 4.44 -36.63 1.92
C VAL A 455 3.50 -37.59 2.65
N ALA A 456 3.74 -37.85 3.93
CA ALA A 456 2.88 -38.75 4.72
C ALA A 456 1.55 -38.05 5.15
N VAL A 457 1.51 -36.74 5.13
CA VAL A 457 0.30 -35.93 5.50
C VAL A 457 -0.57 -35.63 4.29
N ILE A 458 0.03 -35.46 3.10
CA ILE A 458 -0.65 -35.22 1.83
C ILE A 458 -1.14 -36.55 1.24
#